data_70eda46c526e522809a7d4ccf8eaa0bc
#
_entry.id   70eda46c526e522809a7d4ccf8eaa0bc
#
_cell.length_a   1.000
_cell.length_b   1.000
_cell.length_c   1.000
_cell.angle_alpha   90.00
_cell.angle_beta   90.00
_cell.angle_gamma   90.00
#
_symmetry.space_group_name_H-M   'P 1'
#
loop_
_entity.id
_entity.type
_entity.pdbx_description
1 polymer ?
#
loop_
_entity_poly.entity_id
_entity_poly.type
_entity_poly.pdbx_seq_one_letter_code
_entity_poly.pdbx_strand_id
1 'polypeptide(L)'
;PDYLYWLGVFSIVVAFWSGIQTQIISLIYAQNVRGNQVAFIVFQMLLIPLVSFVKNFCEVEESKIYDGICVANVVILVVTTVLQFLGIRDYRETIWMAYVVYGIGFLWMLWIVGKRLVQGKKKERRRMIIQGLCLGELLFFVGYDMVRYLQCETVDSARLSRYALLAYIVIMLCIVFQNSIHLMRLGEQFENISKEARIDALTKLS
;
A
#
# COMPACT_ATOMS: atom_id res chain seq x y z
N PRO A 1 5.85 15.14 2.65
CA PRO A 1 4.80 14.63 1.75
C PRO A 1 4.12 13.41 2.36
N ASP A 2 2.80 13.45 2.46
CA ASP A 2 2.00 12.48 3.21
C ASP A 2 2.09 11.04 2.66
N TYR A 3 2.42 10.89 1.38
CA TYR A 3 2.62 9.57 0.77
C TYR A 3 3.80 8.79 1.38
N LEU A 4 4.86 9.48 1.87
CA LEU A 4 5.97 8.83 2.58
C LEU A 4 5.52 8.20 3.89
N TYR A 5 4.71 8.92 4.65
CA TYR A 5 4.13 8.43 5.88
C TYR A 5 3.32 7.14 5.63
N TRP A 6 2.42 7.17 4.63
CA TRP A 6 1.57 6.02 4.32
C TRP A 6 2.36 4.84 3.76
N LEU A 7 3.44 5.09 2.97
CA LEU A 7 4.34 4.01 2.53
C LEU A 7 5.07 3.38 3.72
N GLY A 8 5.50 4.19 4.70
CA GLY A 8 6.12 3.70 5.93
C GLY A 8 5.17 2.84 6.76
N VAL A 9 3.95 3.31 6.99
CA VAL A 9 2.91 2.55 7.69
C VAL A 9 2.61 1.24 6.97
N PHE A 10 2.44 1.28 5.65
CA PHE A 10 2.21 0.09 4.82
C PHE A 10 3.34 -0.91 4.96
N SER A 11 4.60 -0.45 4.88
CA SER A 11 5.78 -1.32 5.00
C SER A 11 5.86 -2.01 6.35
N ILE A 12 5.54 -1.30 7.45
CA ILE A 12 5.52 -1.86 8.80
C ILE A 12 4.45 -2.94 8.91
N VAL A 13 3.23 -2.69 8.41
CA VAL A 13 2.13 -3.65 8.48
C VAL A 13 2.44 -4.89 7.62
N VAL A 14 3.02 -4.72 6.42
CA VAL A 14 3.47 -5.84 5.57
C VAL A 14 4.56 -6.66 6.26
N ALA A 15 5.55 -6.01 6.88
CA ALA A 15 6.63 -6.70 7.60
C ALA A 15 6.07 -7.52 8.76
N PHE A 16 5.14 -6.95 9.53
CA PHE A 16 4.49 -7.64 10.64
C PHE A 16 3.66 -8.83 10.16
N TRP A 17 2.83 -8.64 9.14
CA TRP A 17 2.05 -9.72 8.51
C TRP A 17 2.93 -10.84 7.97
N SER A 18 3.99 -10.50 7.23
CA SER A 18 4.94 -11.47 6.69
C SER A 18 5.65 -12.25 7.80
N GLY A 19 6.03 -11.58 8.88
CA GLY A 19 6.65 -12.21 10.04
C GLY A 19 5.74 -13.24 10.72
N ILE A 20 4.45 -12.95 10.84
CA ILE A 20 3.45 -13.90 11.38
C ILE A 20 3.32 -15.11 10.45
N GLN A 21 3.24 -14.90 9.15
CA GLN A 21 3.04 -15.94 8.15
C GLN A 21 4.26 -16.88 7.98
N THR A 22 5.48 -16.39 8.22
CA THR A 22 6.72 -17.21 8.09
C THR A 22 6.96 -18.18 9.24
N GLN A 23 5.99 -18.36 10.13
CA GLN A 23 6.10 -19.24 11.31
C GLN A 23 7.26 -18.90 12.27
N ILE A 24 7.98 -17.79 12.06
CA ILE A 24 9.00 -17.33 13.00
C ILE A 24 8.36 -17.12 14.39
N ILE A 25 7.13 -16.65 14.42
CA ILE A 25 6.35 -16.47 15.65
C ILE A 25 5.92 -17.82 16.25
N SER A 26 5.73 -18.87 15.44
CA SER A 26 5.40 -20.21 15.95
C SER A 26 6.55 -20.88 16.70
N LEU A 27 7.79 -20.45 16.43
CA LEU A 27 8.97 -20.87 17.21
C LEU A 27 8.98 -20.25 18.63
N ILE A 28 8.35 -19.09 18.79
CA ILE A 28 8.28 -18.36 20.07
C ILE A 28 6.99 -18.70 20.82
N TYR A 29 5.88 -18.90 20.09
CA TYR A 29 4.56 -19.22 20.64
C TYR A 29 4.09 -20.57 20.14
N ALA A 30 4.04 -21.56 21.02
CA ALA A 30 3.61 -22.94 20.73
C ALA A 30 2.12 -23.11 20.35
N GLN A 31 1.36 -22.01 20.18
CA GLN A 31 -0.07 -22.05 19.84
C GLN A 31 -0.33 -21.47 18.43
N ASN A 32 -0.26 -22.32 17.43
CA ASN A 32 -0.51 -21.98 16.01
C ASN A 32 -1.88 -21.35 15.72
N VAL A 33 -2.93 -21.62 16.51
CA VAL A 33 -4.30 -21.15 16.28
C VAL A 33 -4.41 -19.62 16.44
N ARG A 34 -3.81 -19.06 17.49
CA ARG A 34 -3.86 -17.61 17.75
C ARG A 34 -3.02 -16.81 16.74
N GLY A 35 -1.91 -17.38 16.27
CA GLY A 35 -1.09 -16.75 15.22
C GLY A 35 -1.87 -16.54 13.92
N ASN A 36 -2.64 -17.54 13.50
CA ASN A 36 -3.47 -17.43 12.31
C ASN A 36 -4.56 -16.35 12.42
N GLN A 37 -5.21 -16.22 13.59
CA GLN A 37 -6.22 -15.17 13.81
C GLN A 37 -5.62 -13.77 13.67
N VAL A 38 -4.45 -13.53 14.28
CA VAL A 38 -3.73 -12.26 14.17
C VAL A 38 -3.32 -11.98 12.72
N ALA A 39 -2.88 -13.01 11.99
CA ALA A 39 -2.51 -12.88 10.58
C ALA A 39 -3.69 -12.40 9.71
N PHE A 40 -4.91 -12.88 9.96
CA PHE A 40 -6.11 -12.42 9.24
C PHE A 40 -6.47 -10.97 9.56
N ILE A 41 -6.39 -10.58 10.84
CA ILE A 41 -6.65 -9.20 11.25
C ILE A 41 -5.65 -8.25 10.56
N VAL A 42 -4.34 -8.57 10.65
CA VAL A 42 -3.29 -7.74 10.05
C VAL A 42 -3.41 -7.71 8.53
N PHE A 43 -3.77 -8.83 7.88
CA PHE A 43 -4.05 -8.85 6.46
C PHE A 43 -5.17 -7.86 6.09
N GLN A 44 -6.28 -7.88 6.81
CA GLN A 44 -7.38 -6.94 6.55
C GLN A 44 -6.97 -5.48 6.75
N MET A 45 -6.04 -5.19 7.67
CA MET A 45 -5.52 -3.83 7.89
C MET A 45 -4.60 -3.33 6.77
N LEU A 46 -4.05 -4.20 5.91
CA LEU A 46 -3.11 -3.80 4.84
C LEU A 46 -3.73 -2.87 3.79
N LEU A 47 -5.03 -3.00 3.54
CA LEU A 47 -5.70 -2.24 2.48
C LEU A 47 -5.68 -0.74 2.73
N ILE A 48 -5.97 -0.30 3.95
CA ILE A 48 -6.09 1.13 4.29
C ILE A 48 -4.78 1.89 3.99
N PRO A 49 -3.60 1.50 4.50
CA PRO A 49 -2.38 2.21 4.20
C PRO A 49 -1.98 2.12 2.72
N LEU A 50 -2.27 1.02 2.02
CA LEU A 50 -2.02 0.89 0.60
C LEU A 50 -2.85 1.88 -0.22
N VAL A 51 -4.16 1.93 0.01
CA VAL A 51 -5.08 2.85 -0.68
C VAL A 51 -4.74 4.30 -0.36
N SER A 52 -4.40 4.59 0.90
CA SER A 52 -3.96 5.93 1.34
C SER A 52 -2.65 6.35 0.68
N PHE A 53 -1.69 5.42 0.56
CA PHE A 53 -0.45 5.67 -0.18
C PHE A 53 -0.73 6.04 -1.64
N VAL A 54 -1.52 5.23 -2.35
CA VAL A 54 -1.83 5.47 -3.77
C VAL A 54 -2.60 6.78 -3.96
N LYS A 55 -3.57 7.08 -3.09
CA LYS A 55 -4.30 8.36 -3.09
C LYS A 55 -3.34 9.55 -3.03
N ASN A 56 -2.46 9.56 -2.04
CA ASN A 56 -1.53 10.67 -1.82
C ASN A 56 -0.42 10.72 -2.88
N PHE A 57 0.05 9.56 -3.35
CA PHE A 57 1.04 9.48 -4.42
C PHE A 57 0.50 10.01 -5.76
N CYS A 58 -0.77 9.77 -6.04
CA CYS A 58 -1.49 10.31 -7.20
C CYS A 58 -2.05 11.72 -6.97
N GLU A 59 -1.80 12.36 -5.82
CA GLU A 59 -2.28 13.70 -5.49
C GLU A 59 -3.80 13.84 -5.73
N VAL A 60 -4.56 12.84 -5.31
CA VAL A 60 -6.03 12.86 -5.43
C VAL A 60 -6.60 13.63 -4.24
N GLU A 61 -7.38 14.65 -4.53
CA GLU A 61 -8.14 15.40 -3.54
C GLU A 61 -9.17 14.49 -2.83
N GLU A 62 -9.99 15.06 -1.97
CA GLU A 62 -11.02 14.34 -1.22
C GLU A 62 -11.89 13.46 -2.16
N SER A 63 -12.02 12.18 -1.82
CA SER A 63 -12.79 11.22 -2.59
C SER A 63 -13.71 10.42 -1.69
N LYS A 64 -15.02 10.61 -1.87
CA LYS A 64 -16.05 9.83 -1.15
C LYS A 64 -15.90 8.31 -1.36
N ILE A 65 -15.34 7.90 -2.52
CA ILE A 65 -15.09 6.49 -2.82
C ILE A 65 -13.97 5.95 -1.92
N TYR A 66 -12.89 6.73 -1.73
CA TYR A 66 -11.82 6.38 -0.81
C TYR A 66 -12.34 6.20 0.62
N ASP A 67 -13.12 7.17 1.10
CA ASP A 67 -13.70 7.12 2.45
C ASP A 67 -14.64 5.90 2.59
N GLY A 68 -15.44 5.63 1.56
CA GLY A 68 -16.30 4.45 1.51
C GLY A 68 -15.52 3.13 1.58
N ILE A 69 -14.39 3.01 0.87
CA ILE A 69 -13.52 1.82 0.92
C ILE A 69 -12.92 1.65 2.33
N CYS A 70 -12.41 2.73 2.92
CA CYS A 70 -11.84 2.69 4.27
C CYS A 70 -12.88 2.28 5.32
N VAL A 71 -14.07 2.90 5.28
CA VAL A 71 -15.17 2.56 6.21
C VAL A 71 -15.62 1.12 6.00
N ALA A 72 -15.84 0.68 4.76
CA ALA A 72 -16.23 -0.70 4.47
C ALA A 72 -15.19 -1.71 4.98
N ASN A 73 -13.90 -1.41 4.80
CA ASN A 73 -12.82 -2.27 5.30
C ASN A 73 -12.83 -2.38 6.83
N VAL A 74 -13.01 -1.26 7.55
CA VAL A 74 -13.09 -1.25 9.01
C VAL A 74 -14.34 -2.00 9.51
N VAL A 75 -15.49 -1.78 8.88
CA VAL A 75 -16.74 -2.47 9.23
C VAL A 75 -16.59 -3.99 9.05
N ILE A 76 -16.03 -4.44 7.93
CA ILE A 76 -15.80 -5.87 7.69
C ILE A 76 -14.79 -6.43 8.69
N LEU A 77 -13.71 -5.73 8.99
CA LEU A 77 -12.75 -6.13 10.02
C LEU A 77 -13.44 -6.35 11.38
N VAL A 78 -14.27 -5.41 11.81
CA VAL A 78 -15.01 -5.52 13.07
C VAL A 78 -16.00 -6.69 13.03
N VAL A 79 -16.81 -6.80 11.97
CA VAL A 79 -17.82 -7.86 11.82
C VAL A 79 -17.15 -9.24 11.82
N THR A 80 -16.12 -9.46 11.01
CA THR A 80 -15.42 -10.75 10.94
C THR A 80 -14.75 -11.11 12.26
N THR A 81 -14.19 -10.13 12.96
CA THR A 81 -13.59 -10.32 14.27
C THR A 81 -14.63 -10.69 15.31
N VAL A 82 -15.77 -10.00 15.36
CA VAL A 82 -16.88 -10.31 16.29
C VAL A 82 -17.45 -11.70 16.02
N LEU A 83 -17.68 -12.07 14.76
CA LEU A 83 -18.19 -13.41 14.39
C LEU A 83 -17.23 -14.52 14.83
N GLN A 84 -15.91 -14.29 14.70
CA GLN A 84 -14.89 -15.22 15.17
C GLN A 84 -14.89 -15.35 16.70
N PHE A 85 -14.96 -14.24 17.44
CA PHE A 85 -14.96 -14.26 18.91
C PHE A 85 -16.24 -14.89 19.50
N LEU A 86 -17.36 -14.72 18.82
CA LEU A 86 -18.62 -15.36 19.23
C LEU A 86 -18.69 -16.85 18.84
N GLY A 87 -17.69 -17.37 18.09
CA GLY A 87 -17.68 -18.75 17.62
C GLY A 87 -18.76 -19.09 16.60
N ILE A 88 -19.36 -18.06 15.96
CA ILE A 88 -20.45 -18.24 14.96
C ILE A 88 -19.88 -18.64 13.61
N ARG A 89 -18.78 -18.00 13.20
CA ARG A 89 -18.08 -18.21 11.93
C ARG A 89 -16.60 -18.03 12.10
N ASP A 90 -15.82 -18.90 11.45
CA ASP A 90 -14.37 -18.75 11.40
C ASP A 90 -13.94 -17.68 10.39
N TYR A 91 -12.76 -17.06 10.61
CA TYR A 91 -12.15 -16.12 9.66
C TYR A 91 -12.04 -16.72 8.26
N ARG A 92 -11.78 -18.03 8.15
CA ARG A 92 -11.69 -18.73 6.87
C ARG A 92 -12.99 -18.66 6.08
N GLU A 93 -14.12 -18.72 6.76
CA GLU A 93 -15.45 -18.66 6.12
C GLU A 93 -15.84 -17.23 5.74
N THR A 94 -15.31 -16.23 6.43
CA THR A 94 -15.69 -14.82 6.26
C THR A 94 -14.68 -14.01 5.43
N ILE A 95 -13.51 -14.56 5.13
CA ILE A 95 -12.42 -13.85 4.43
C ILE A 95 -12.81 -13.35 3.03
N TRP A 96 -13.78 -14.00 2.37
CA TRP A 96 -14.27 -13.58 1.07
C TRP A 96 -14.84 -12.15 1.09
N MET A 97 -15.41 -11.70 2.24
CA MET A 97 -15.88 -10.33 2.42
C MET A 97 -14.72 -9.33 2.32
N ALA A 98 -13.59 -9.65 2.95
CA ALA A 98 -12.37 -8.84 2.83
C ALA A 98 -11.87 -8.80 1.39
N TYR A 99 -11.86 -9.93 0.68
CA TYR A 99 -11.42 -9.98 -0.72
C TYR A 99 -12.30 -9.14 -1.64
N VAL A 100 -13.60 -9.06 -1.41
CA VAL A 100 -14.50 -8.17 -2.18
C VAL A 100 -14.09 -6.71 -2.01
N VAL A 101 -13.83 -6.25 -0.79
CA VAL A 101 -13.40 -4.87 -0.54
C VAL A 101 -12.00 -4.62 -1.10
N TYR A 102 -11.09 -5.60 -1.01
CA TYR A 102 -9.79 -5.54 -1.67
C TYR A 102 -9.94 -5.38 -3.19
N GLY A 103 -10.79 -6.18 -3.83
CA GLY A 103 -11.07 -6.06 -5.26
C GLY A 103 -11.56 -4.67 -5.66
N ILE A 104 -12.51 -4.12 -4.92
CA ILE A 104 -13.02 -2.76 -5.13
C ILE A 104 -11.90 -1.73 -4.94
N GLY A 105 -11.09 -1.87 -3.88
CA GLY A 105 -9.95 -1.00 -3.60
C GLY A 105 -8.90 -1.03 -4.72
N PHE A 106 -8.54 -2.22 -5.21
CA PHE A 106 -7.59 -2.37 -6.33
C PHE A 106 -8.13 -1.77 -7.64
N LEU A 107 -9.39 -2.00 -7.97
CA LEU A 107 -10.02 -1.42 -9.15
C LEU A 107 -10.03 0.11 -9.08
N TRP A 108 -10.35 0.67 -7.91
CA TRP A 108 -10.30 2.11 -7.69
C TRP A 108 -8.87 2.67 -7.81
N MET A 109 -7.87 2.00 -7.24
CA MET A 109 -6.47 2.40 -7.36
C MET A 109 -6.00 2.37 -8.82
N LEU A 110 -6.30 1.32 -9.57
CA LEU A 110 -5.97 1.21 -10.98
C LEU A 110 -6.67 2.29 -11.82
N TRP A 111 -7.93 2.59 -11.52
CA TRP A 111 -8.67 3.68 -12.17
C TRP A 111 -8.02 5.04 -11.95
N ILE A 112 -7.61 5.36 -10.72
CA ILE A 112 -6.91 6.62 -10.39
C ILE A 112 -5.57 6.72 -11.12
N VAL A 113 -4.77 5.67 -11.06
CA VAL A 113 -3.47 5.63 -11.75
C VAL A 113 -3.67 5.78 -13.25
N GLY A 114 -4.66 5.10 -13.84
CA GLY A 114 -5.03 5.23 -15.25
C GLY A 114 -5.46 6.65 -15.61
N LYS A 115 -6.30 7.28 -14.80
CA LYS A 115 -6.73 8.68 -14.99
C LYS A 115 -5.53 9.64 -14.98
N ARG A 116 -4.63 9.49 -13.99
CA ARG A 116 -3.39 10.30 -13.90
C ARG A 116 -2.43 10.03 -15.04
N LEU A 117 -2.36 8.80 -15.54
CA LEU A 117 -1.55 8.44 -16.71
C LEU A 117 -1.97 9.19 -17.98
N VAL A 118 -3.28 9.36 -18.17
CA VAL A 118 -3.84 10.08 -19.33
C VAL A 118 -3.68 11.60 -19.18
N GLN A 119 -3.87 12.15 -17.97
CA GLN A 119 -3.89 13.59 -17.71
C GLN A 119 -2.51 14.16 -17.32
N GLY A 120 -1.56 13.31 -16.90
CA GLY A 120 -0.27 13.73 -16.34
C GLY A 120 0.74 14.20 -17.39
N LYS A 121 1.68 15.04 -16.94
CA LYS A 121 2.83 15.51 -17.75
C LYS A 121 3.76 14.34 -18.09
N LYS A 122 4.47 14.41 -19.21
CA LYS A 122 5.37 13.35 -19.73
C LYS A 122 6.36 12.80 -18.68
N LYS A 123 6.85 13.64 -17.76
CA LYS A 123 7.77 13.24 -16.67
C LYS A 123 7.08 12.38 -15.59
N GLU A 124 5.81 12.65 -15.29
CA GLU A 124 5.02 11.93 -14.29
C GLU A 124 4.52 10.60 -14.85
N ARG A 125 4.31 10.53 -16.17
CA ARG A 125 3.78 9.37 -16.87
C ARG A 125 4.58 8.10 -16.60
N ARG A 126 5.92 8.17 -16.58
CA ARG A 126 6.77 7.00 -16.29
C ARG A 126 6.52 6.44 -14.89
N ARG A 127 6.38 7.32 -13.89
CA ARG A 127 6.10 6.92 -12.50
C ARG A 127 4.74 6.25 -12.38
N MET A 128 3.73 6.80 -13.05
CA MET A 128 2.37 6.25 -13.07
C MET A 128 2.30 4.89 -13.79
N ILE A 129 3.09 4.69 -14.86
CA ILE A 129 3.21 3.39 -15.52
C ILE A 129 3.77 2.34 -14.57
N ILE A 130 4.87 2.64 -13.89
CA ILE A 130 5.50 1.71 -12.95
C ILE A 130 4.52 1.39 -11.80
N GLN A 131 3.88 2.41 -11.23
CA GLN A 131 2.87 2.23 -10.19
C GLN A 131 1.71 1.33 -10.65
N GLY A 132 1.20 1.55 -11.87
CA GLY A 132 0.12 0.75 -12.43
C GLY A 132 0.53 -0.71 -12.67
N LEU A 133 1.75 -0.93 -13.19
CA LEU A 133 2.29 -2.28 -13.38
C LEU A 133 2.46 -3.02 -12.05
N CYS A 134 3.01 -2.37 -11.03
CA CYS A 134 3.19 -2.97 -9.71
C CYS A 134 1.84 -3.26 -9.01
N LEU A 135 0.84 -2.39 -9.17
CA LEU A 135 -0.52 -2.67 -8.67
C LEU A 135 -1.18 -3.83 -9.43
N GLY A 136 -0.97 -3.92 -10.75
CA GLY A 136 -1.45 -5.04 -11.57
C GLY A 136 -0.80 -6.36 -11.15
N GLU A 137 0.50 -6.35 -10.88
CA GLU A 137 1.25 -7.49 -10.34
C GLU A 137 0.70 -7.93 -8.98
N LEU A 138 0.49 -6.98 -8.07
CA LEU A 138 -0.12 -7.27 -6.76
C LEU A 138 -1.50 -7.90 -6.90
N LEU A 139 -2.36 -7.33 -7.75
CA LEU A 139 -3.70 -7.86 -7.97
C LEU A 139 -3.64 -9.29 -8.53
N PHE A 140 -2.72 -9.57 -9.45
CA PHE A 140 -2.54 -10.91 -10.01
C PHE A 140 -2.11 -11.91 -8.95
N PHE A 141 -1.07 -11.63 -8.16
CA PHE A 141 -0.56 -12.58 -7.17
C PHE A 141 -1.50 -12.74 -5.97
N VAL A 142 -2.13 -11.66 -5.49
CA VAL A 142 -3.16 -11.76 -4.44
C VAL A 142 -4.36 -12.56 -4.94
N GLY A 143 -4.81 -12.33 -6.18
CA GLY A 143 -5.89 -13.11 -6.79
C GLY A 143 -5.54 -14.58 -6.97
N TYR A 144 -4.31 -14.89 -7.40
CA TYR A 144 -3.83 -16.25 -7.53
C TYR A 144 -3.77 -16.98 -6.18
N ASP A 145 -3.19 -16.36 -5.16
CA ASP A 145 -3.13 -16.93 -3.81
C ASP A 145 -4.53 -17.11 -3.20
N MET A 146 -5.48 -16.19 -3.51
CA MET A 146 -6.88 -16.34 -3.13
C MET A 146 -7.52 -17.59 -3.75
N VAL A 147 -7.33 -17.82 -5.06
CA VAL A 147 -7.88 -19.01 -5.73
C VAL A 147 -7.29 -20.28 -5.12
N ARG A 148 -5.99 -20.33 -4.87
CA ARG A 148 -5.34 -21.46 -4.20
C ARG A 148 -5.90 -21.70 -2.79
N TYR A 149 -6.09 -20.64 -2.03
CA TYR A 149 -6.69 -20.73 -0.71
C TYR A 149 -8.11 -21.33 -0.73
N LEU A 150 -8.93 -20.93 -1.71
CA LEU A 150 -10.29 -21.46 -1.89
C LEU A 150 -10.29 -22.94 -2.34
N GLN A 151 -9.25 -23.38 -3.05
CA GLN A 151 -9.08 -24.78 -3.46
C GLN A 151 -8.56 -25.68 -2.34
N CYS A 152 -8.48 -25.20 -1.11
CA CYS A 152 -8.02 -25.93 0.08
C CYS A 152 -6.57 -26.45 -0.02
N GLU A 153 -5.70 -25.83 -0.81
CA GLU A 153 -4.28 -26.11 -0.76
C GLU A 153 -3.70 -25.66 0.61
N THR A 154 -3.22 -26.63 1.36
CA THR A 154 -2.76 -26.45 2.77
C THR A 154 -1.36 -25.84 2.88
N VAL A 155 -0.64 -25.69 1.79
CA VAL A 155 0.73 -25.20 1.79
C VAL A 155 0.74 -23.70 1.52
N ASP A 156 1.26 -22.92 2.48
CA ASP A 156 1.60 -21.48 2.41
C ASP A 156 0.94 -20.71 1.25
N SER A 157 -0.40 -20.60 1.33
CA SER A 157 -1.23 -20.01 0.26
C SER A 157 -0.93 -18.53 0.01
N ALA A 158 -0.28 -17.83 0.94
CA ALA A 158 0.04 -16.41 0.84
C ALA A 158 1.49 -16.13 0.40
N ARG A 159 2.22 -17.15 -0.08
CA ARG A 159 3.65 -17.04 -0.38
C ARG A 159 3.94 -16.03 -1.49
N LEU A 160 3.20 -16.10 -2.58
CA LEU A 160 3.41 -15.21 -3.74
C LEU A 160 3.00 -13.78 -3.43
N SER A 161 1.89 -13.58 -2.74
CA SER A 161 1.46 -12.27 -2.28
C SER A 161 2.49 -11.58 -1.39
N ARG A 162 3.19 -12.31 -0.51
CA ARG A 162 4.26 -11.76 0.32
C ARG A 162 5.42 -11.24 -0.51
N TYR A 163 5.89 -12.02 -1.48
CA TYR A 163 6.98 -11.57 -2.35
C TYR A 163 6.56 -10.38 -3.22
N ALA A 164 5.35 -10.40 -3.77
CA ALA A 164 4.81 -9.28 -4.54
C ALA A 164 4.68 -8.00 -3.71
N LEU A 165 4.21 -8.08 -2.46
CA LEU A 165 4.13 -6.94 -1.54
C LEU A 165 5.52 -6.39 -1.21
N LEU A 166 6.50 -7.24 -0.94
CA LEU A 166 7.88 -6.80 -0.68
C LEU A 166 8.49 -6.15 -1.91
N ALA A 167 8.33 -6.74 -3.09
CA ALA A 167 8.81 -6.17 -4.35
C ALA A 167 8.15 -4.80 -4.61
N TYR A 168 6.83 -4.69 -4.41
CA TYR A 168 6.11 -3.43 -4.51
C TYR A 168 6.71 -2.35 -3.60
N ILE A 169 6.93 -2.66 -2.32
CA ILE A 169 7.52 -1.72 -1.35
C ILE A 169 8.90 -1.26 -1.81
N VAL A 170 9.79 -2.18 -2.20
CA VAL A 170 11.14 -1.85 -2.65
C VAL A 170 11.11 -0.94 -3.88
N ILE A 171 10.28 -1.27 -4.88
CA ILE A 171 10.15 -0.45 -6.09
C ILE A 171 9.62 0.95 -5.75
N MET A 172 8.59 1.03 -4.89
CA MET A 172 8.02 2.33 -4.49
C MET A 172 9.02 3.16 -3.67
N LEU A 173 9.77 2.54 -2.76
CA LEU A 173 10.84 3.23 -2.02
C LEU A 173 11.90 3.80 -2.97
N CYS A 174 12.33 3.04 -3.97
CA CYS A 174 13.29 3.54 -4.97
C CYS A 174 12.74 4.75 -5.74
N ILE A 175 11.47 4.70 -6.19
CA ILE A 175 10.85 5.81 -6.91
C ILE A 175 10.73 7.05 -6.03
N VAL A 176 10.27 6.88 -4.81
CA VAL A 176 10.10 7.96 -3.84
C VAL A 176 11.44 8.59 -3.48
N PHE A 177 12.47 7.76 -3.24
CA PHE A 177 13.81 8.23 -2.93
C PHE A 177 14.43 9.03 -4.08
N GLN A 178 14.33 8.53 -5.32
CA GLN A 178 14.79 9.28 -6.51
C GLN A 178 14.06 10.61 -6.65
N ASN A 179 12.77 10.66 -6.37
CA ASN A 179 12.00 11.90 -6.41
C ASN A 179 12.42 12.89 -5.32
N SER A 180 12.68 12.41 -4.12
CA SER A 180 13.14 13.24 -2.99
C SER A 180 14.51 13.87 -3.25
N ILE A 181 15.46 13.09 -3.77
CA ILE A 181 16.80 13.62 -4.17
C ILE A 181 16.64 14.69 -5.24
N HIS A 182 15.78 14.48 -6.22
CA HIS A 182 15.57 15.46 -7.28
C HIS A 182 14.99 16.78 -6.75
N LEU A 183 14.05 16.70 -5.81
CA LEU A 183 13.48 17.89 -5.15
C LEU A 183 14.50 18.63 -4.29
N MET A 184 15.38 17.92 -3.57
CA MET A 184 16.47 18.54 -2.79
C MET A 184 17.44 19.30 -3.69
N ARG A 185 17.87 18.70 -4.81
CA ARG A 185 18.75 19.38 -5.77
C ARG A 185 18.12 20.63 -6.38
N LEU A 186 16.82 20.59 -6.69
CA LEU A 186 16.10 21.77 -7.16
C LEU A 186 16.05 22.86 -6.08
N GLY A 187 15.81 22.50 -4.83
CA GLY A 187 15.83 23.44 -3.70
C GLY A 187 17.16 24.15 -3.54
N GLU A 188 18.27 23.41 -3.61
CA GLU A 188 19.64 23.97 -3.57
C GLU A 188 19.91 24.94 -4.74
N GLN A 189 19.47 24.60 -5.94
CA GLN A 189 19.60 25.47 -7.11
C GLN A 189 18.81 26.77 -6.94
N PHE A 190 17.58 26.71 -6.45
CA PHE A 190 16.79 27.90 -6.17
C PHE A 190 17.40 28.79 -5.09
N GLU A 191 17.97 28.20 -4.05
CA GLU A 191 18.65 28.97 -2.99
C GLU A 191 19.90 29.67 -3.52
N ASN A 192 20.70 29.01 -4.37
CA ASN A 192 21.88 29.60 -4.98
C ASN A 192 21.51 30.74 -5.93
N ILE A 193 20.51 30.57 -6.80
CA ILE A 193 20.03 31.64 -7.69
C ILE A 193 19.47 32.83 -6.89
N SER A 194 18.77 32.57 -5.78
CA SER A 194 18.28 33.64 -4.89
C SER A 194 19.40 34.38 -4.20
N LYS A 195 20.50 33.72 -3.82
CA LYS A 195 21.71 34.37 -3.24
C LYS A 195 22.41 35.23 -4.29
N GLU A 196 22.61 34.73 -5.51
CA GLU A 196 23.23 35.49 -6.62
C GLU A 196 22.40 36.72 -6.97
N ALA A 197 21.07 36.60 -7.09
CA ALA A 197 20.17 37.74 -7.35
C ALA A 197 20.20 38.82 -6.25
N ARG A 198 20.38 38.42 -4.99
CA ARG A 198 20.57 39.36 -3.86
C ARG A 198 21.89 40.10 -3.93
N ILE A 199 22.99 39.42 -4.29
CA ILE A 199 24.33 40.03 -4.42
C ILE A 199 24.31 41.00 -5.59
N ASP A 200 23.73 40.67 -6.74
CA ASP A 200 23.58 41.54 -7.90
C ASP A 200 22.73 42.80 -7.61
N ALA A 201 21.67 42.65 -6.82
CA ALA A 201 20.85 43.79 -6.40
C ALA A 201 21.59 44.74 -5.47
N LEU A 202 22.48 44.22 -4.59
CA LEU A 202 23.31 45.03 -3.69
C LEU A 202 24.48 45.72 -4.41
N THR A 203 25.07 45.07 -5.43
CA THR A 203 26.18 45.64 -6.21
C THR A 203 25.74 46.70 -7.21
N LYS A 204 24.47 46.69 -7.66
CA LYS A 204 23.90 47.74 -8.53
C LYS A 204 23.44 48.99 -7.76
N LEU A 205 23.44 48.97 -6.43
CA LEU A 205 23.08 50.09 -5.57
C LEU A 205 24.28 50.83 -4.99
N SER A 206 25.49 50.41 -5.28
CA SER A 206 26.77 51.08 -4.98
C SER A 206 27.35 51.74 -6.26
#